data_de421dd0d1a41dc9437ba15a949f9e06
#
_entry.id   de421dd0d1a41dc9437ba15a949f9e06
#
_cell.length_a   1.000
_cell.length_b   1.000
_cell.length_c   1.000
_cell.angle_alpha   90.00
_cell.angle_beta   90.00
_cell.angle_gamma   90.00
#
_symmetry.space_group_name_H-M   'P 1'
#
loop_
_entity.id
_entity.type
_entity.pdbx_description
1 polymer ?
#
loop_
_entity_poly.entity_id
_entity_poly.type
_entity_poly.pdbx_seq_one_letter_code
_entity_poly.pdbx_strand_id
1 'polypeptide(L)'
;DRGDDGLAWLFYTSGTTGNPKGAMLTHRNLWEMMLTYFIDVDRVPVNGAALHPAPMSHGSGFYGIPHLAVGARQVVPESGGFEPDEIFELFQQHEEVTLFAAPTMVKRLVSHPGDGDAGNLRTVTYGGGPMYVADLKQALERFGSKFVQIYGQGESPMCITVLPREDHVDTDHPRHEERLASVGYAQSVVDVKVVDGDDNALPVGEVGEILVRGAVVMRGYWNRPDASAESLRGGWLHTGDMGSLDEDGYLTL
;
A
#
# COMPACT_ATOMS: atom_id res chain seq x y z
N ASP A 1 24.47 -3.22 -17.70
CA ASP A 1 24.17 -3.22 -16.27
C ASP A 1 24.03 -1.77 -15.81
N ARG A 2 22.83 -1.36 -15.37
CA ARG A 2 22.57 0.03 -14.98
C ARG A 2 22.83 0.29 -13.49
N GLY A 3 23.23 -0.73 -12.76
CA GLY A 3 23.44 -0.68 -11.31
C GLY A 3 22.14 -0.41 -10.51
N ASP A 4 22.19 -0.59 -9.21
CA ASP A 4 21.04 -0.48 -8.30
C ASP A 4 20.44 0.95 -8.24
N ASP A 5 21.29 1.96 -8.45
CA ASP A 5 20.91 3.38 -8.43
C ASP A 5 20.41 3.91 -9.79
N GLY A 6 20.35 3.06 -10.82
CA GLY A 6 19.77 3.41 -12.12
C GLY A 6 18.28 3.72 -12.00
N LEU A 7 17.82 4.77 -12.73
CA LEU A 7 16.39 5.10 -12.80
C LEU A 7 15.63 3.94 -13.45
N ALA A 8 14.60 3.43 -12.76
CA ALA A 8 13.76 2.32 -13.21
C ALA A 8 12.34 2.79 -13.59
N TRP A 9 11.77 3.73 -12.83
CA TRP A 9 10.40 4.20 -13.04
C TRP A 9 10.28 5.68 -12.70
N LEU A 10 9.53 6.42 -13.51
CA LEU A 10 9.03 7.75 -13.18
C LEU A 10 7.56 7.61 -12.78
N PHE A 11 7.30 7.72 -11.49
CA PHE A 11 5.96 7.64 -10.96
C PHE A 11 5.38 9.04 -10.77
N TYR A 12 4.34 9.37 -11.54
CA TYR A 12 3.71 10.68 -11.46
C TYR A 12 2.65 10.72 -10.37
N THR A 13 2.83 11.66 -9.43
CA THR A 13 1.86 11.95 -8.37
C THR A 13 1.12 13.24 -8.67
N SER A 14 -0.15 13.33 -8.27
CA SER A 14 -0.99 14.51 -8.53
C SER A 14 -0.55 15.78 -7.81
N GLY A 15 0.37 15.67 -6.83
CA GLY A 15 0.93 16.77 -6.06
C GLY A 15 -0.11 17.74 -5.49
N THR A 16 0.03 18.15 -4.24
CA THR A 16 -0.85 19.15 -3.58
C THR A 16 -0.78 20.53 -4.24
N THR A 17 0.20 20.80 -5.10
CA THR A 17 0.44 22.09 -5.78
C THR A 17 -0.12 22.18 -7.21
N GLY A 18 -0.94 21.22 -7.65
CA GLY A 18 -1.67 21.28 -8.92
C GLY A 18 -0.92 20.76 -10.16
N ASN A 19 0.40 20.72 -10.18
CA ASN A 19 1.17 20.16 -11.30
C ASN A 19 1.73 18.77 -10.91
N PRO A 20 1.48 17.72 -11.70
CA PRO A 20 2.04 16.40 -11.44
C PRO A 20 3.57 16.43 -11.33
N LYS A 21 4.11 15.74 -10.33
CA LYS A 21 5.54 15.56 -10.13
C LYS A 21 5.91 14.10 -10.38
N GLY A 22 6.98 13.86 -11.14
CA GLY A 22 7.48 12.52 -11.40
C GLY A 22 8.49 12.11 -10.33
N ALA A 23 8.09 11.26 -9.39
CA ALA A 23 9.00 10.64 -8.43
C ALA A 23 9.96 9.68 -9.17
N MET A 24 11.25 9.86 -8.98
CA MET A 24 12.30 9.03 -9.57
C MET A 24 12.54 7.80 -8.71
N LEU A 25 12.03 6.66 -9.14
CA LEU A 25 12.26 5.38 -8.47
C LEU A 25 13.41 4.64 -9.15
N THR A 26 14.40 4.27 -8.36
CA THR A 26 15.55 3.48 -8.82
C THR A 26 15.25 1.99 -8.80
N HIS A 27 16.10 1.17 -9.43
CA HIS A 27 16.01 -0.29 -9.30
C HIS A 27 16.08 -0.72 -7.84
N ARG A 28 16.91 -0.06 -7.03
CA ARG A 28 17.01 -0.32 -5.60
C ARG A 28 15.70 -0.04 -4.86
N ASN A 29 15.05 1.10 -5.12
CA ASN A 29 13.76 1.40 -4.47
C ASN A 29 12.71 0.31 -4.75
N LEU A 30 12.62 -0.15 -6.01
CA LEU A 30 11.68 -1.21 -6.40
C LEU A 30 12.07 -2.58 -5.83
N TRP A 31 13.36 -2.86 -5.70
CA TRP A 31 13.86 -4.08 -5.07
C TRP A 31 13.50 -4.12 -3.57
N GLU A 32 13.73 -3.03 -2.85
CA GLU A 32 13.37 -2.91 -1.44
C GLU A 32 11.85 -3.04 -1.23
N MET A 33 11.04 -2.36 -2.06
CA MET A 33 9.58 -2.53 -2.06
C MET A 33 9.17 -4.00 -2.27
N MET A 34 9.80 -4.69 -3.22
CA MET A 34 9.51 -6.10 -3.50
C MET A 34 9.85 -6.99 -2.30
N LEU A 35 11.01 -6.79 -1.67
CA LEU A 35 11.40 -7.55 -0.48
C LEU A 35 10.43 -7.32 0.68
N THR A 36 10.04 -6.06 0.89
CA THR A 36 9.07 -5.66 1.91
C THR A 36 7.72 -6.35 1.70
N TYR A 37 7.28 -6.47 0.44
CA TYR A 37 6.05 -7.20 0.14
C TYR A 37 6.09 -8.63 0.68
N PHE A 38 7.20 -9.35 0.48
CA PHE A 38 7.34 -10.74 0.94
C PHE A 38 7.49 -10.87 2.46
N ILE A 39 7.98 -9.83 3.13
CA ILE A 39 8.18 -9.82 4.58
C ILE A 39 6.90 -9.43 5.30
N ASP A 40 6.28 -8.33 4.88
CA ASP A 40 5.28 -7.61 5.66
C ASP A 40 3.85 -7.76 5.09
N VAL A 41 3.69 -8.06 3.79
CA VAL A 41 2.38 -8.06 3.14
C VAL A 41 1.86 -9.47 2.88
N ASP A 42 2.52 -10.24 2.00
CA ASP A 42 2.11 -11.60 1.69
C ASP A 42 3.23 -12.42 1.06
N ARG A 43 3.13 -13.75 1.19
CA ARG A 43 3.96 -14.71 0.47
C ARG A 43 3.26 -15.12 -0.80
N VAL A 44 3.79 -14.72 -1.95
CA VAL A 44 3.21 -15.06 -3.25
C VAL A 44 3.51 -16.52 -3.62
N PRO A 45 2.51 -17.38 -3.81
CA PRO A 45 2.75 -18.73 -4.32
C PRO A 45 3.08 -18.71 -5.82
N VAL A 46 3.90 -19.68 -6.27
CA VAL A 46 4.34 -19.79 -7.68
C VAL A 46 3.18 -19.96 -8.65
N ASN A 47 2.11 -20.64 -8.24
CA ASN A 47 0.89 -20.83 -9.05
C ASN A 47 -0.12 -19.67 -8.90
N GLY A 48 0.19 -18.66 -8.10
CA GLY A 48 -0.68 -17.53 -7.82
C GLY A 48 -0.89 -16.59 -9.01
N ALA A 49 -1.86 -15.71 -8.86
CA ALA A 49 -2.19 -14.69 -9.85
C ALA A 49 -2.32 -13.31 -9.20
N ALA A 50 -1.60 -12.33 -9.77
CA ALA A 50 -1.84 -10.91 -9.49
C ALA A 50 -2.93 -10.41 -10.42
N LEU A 51 -4.07 -10.02 -9.88
CA LEU A 51 -5.17 -9.42 -10.63
C LEU A 51 -5.06 -7.90 -10.58
N HIS A 52 -5.11 -7.25 -11.74
CA HIS A 52 -4.93 -5.82 -11.92
C HIS A 52 -6.21 -5.09 -12.34
N PRO A 53 -7.23 -4.98 -11.48
CA PRO A 53 -8.44 -4.23 -11.80
C PRO A 53 -8.27 -2.72 -11.58
N ALA A 54 -7.22 -2.31 -10.87
CA ALA A 54 -6.80 -0.94 -10.72
C ALA A 54 -5.70 -0.60 -11.73
N PRO A 55 -5.51 0.69 -12.10
CA PRO A 55 -4.50 1.10 -13.07
C PRO A 55 -3.10 0.62 -12.71
N MET A 56 -2.45 -0.10 -13.63
CA MET A 56 -1.08 -0.58 -13.45
C MET A 56 -0.04 0.54 -13.44
N SER A 57 -0.40 1.76 -13.86
CA SER A 57 0.41 2.97 -13.70
C SER A 57 0.47 3.49 -12.25
N HIS A 58 -0.29 2.88 -11.33
CA HIS A 58 -0.38 3.20 -9.91
C HIS A 58 -0.04 1.96 -9.05
N GLY A 59 -0.57 1.90 -7.82
CA GLY A 59 -0.28 0.88 -6.83
C GLY A 59 -0.39 -0.57 -7.32
N SER A 60 -1.37 -0.86 -8.17
CA SER A 60 -1.55 -2.21 -8.74
C SER A 60 -0.32 -2.68 -9.52
N GLY A 61 0.31 -1.79 -10.30
CA GLY A 61 1.50 -2.15 -11.08
C GLY A 61 2.73 -2.41 -10.22
N PHE A 62 2.89 -1.69 -9.11
CA PHE A 62 3.97 -1.98 -8.17
C PHE A 62 3.88 -3.41 -7.63
N TYR A 63 2.69 -3.86 -7.28
CA TYR A 63 2.49 -5.22 -6.77
C TYR A 63 2.57 -6.31 -7.84
N GLY A 64 2.61 -5.95 -9.11
CA GLY A 64 3.02 -6.88 -10.17
C GLY A 64 4.47 -7.35 -10.02
N ILE A 65 5.37 -6.51 -9.47
CA ILE A 65 6.81 -6.81 -9.35
C ILE A 65 7.09 -8.04 -8.46
N PRO A 66 6.62 -8.13 -7.20
CA PRO A 66 6.83 -9.32 -6.37
C PRO A 66 6.21 -10.58 -6.98
N HIS A 67 5.06 -10.47 -7.66
CA HIS A 67 4.44 -11.60 -8.33
C HIS A 67 5.27 -12.08 -9.54
N LEU A 68 5.83 -11.17 -10.35
CA LEU A 68 6.75 -11.51 -11.43
C LEU A 68 8.03 -12.17 -10.92
N ALA A 69 8.55 -11.73 -9.78
CA ALA A 69 9.78 -12.27 -9.22
C ALA A 69 9.69 -13.77 -8.87
N VAL A 70 8.49 -14.26 -8.56
CA VAL A 70 8.24 -15.69 -8.28
C VAL A 70 7.60 -16.44 -9.46
N GLY A 71 7.40 -15.77 -10.60
CA GLY A 71 6.79 -16.37 -11.79
C GLY A 71 5.26 -16.53 -11.71
N ALA A 72 4.60 -15.82 -10.81
CA ALA A 72 3.13 -15.78 -10.74
C ALA A 72 2.51 -15.07 -11.94
N ARG A 73 1.26 -15.40 -12.26
CA ARG A 73 0.53 -14.82 -13.38
C ARG A 73 0.20 -13.35 -13.14
N GLN A 74 0.19 -12.57 -14.23
CA GLN A 74 -0.36 -11.21 -14.23
C GLN A 74 -1.67 -11.24 -15.02
N VAL A 75 -2.77 -10.89 -14.39
CA VAL A 75 -4.11 -10.95 -14.96
C VAL A 75 -4.69 -9.55 -15.04
N VAL A 76 -5.05 -9.11 -16.23
CA VAL A 76 -5.73 -7.84 -16.45
C VAL A 76 -7.15 -8.15 -16.89
N PRO A 77 -8.20 -7.58 -16.22
CA PRO A 77 -9.58 -7.77 -16.63
C PRO A 77 -9.80 -7.33 -18.09
N GLU A 78 -10.62 -8.05 -18.84
CA GLU A 78 -10.95 -7.70 -20.23
C GLU A 78 -11.65 -6.35 -20.36
N SER A 79 -12.45 -5.98 -19.35
CA SER A 79 -13.09 -4.66 -19.24
C SER A 79 -12.08 -3.51 -19.15
N GLY A 80 -10.82 -3.81 -18.80
CA GLY A 80 -9.78 -2.81 -18.54
C GLY A 80 -10.01 -2.02 -17.25
N GLY A 81 -10.92 -2.45 -16.38
CA GLY A 81 -11.31 -1.74 -15.17
C GLY A 81 -11.73 -2.66 -14.03
N PHE A 82 -12.53 -2.10 -13.13
CA PHE A 82 -13.05 -2.80 -11.95
C PHE A 82 -14.55 -3.05 -12.09
N GLU A 83 -14.92 -4.22 -12.61
CA GLU A 83 -16.30 -4.68 -12.68
C GLU A 83 -16.48 -5.90 -11.76
N PRO A 84 -17.30 -5.82 -10.69
CA PRO A 84 -17.41 -6.89 -9.69
C PRO A 84 -17.75 -8.26 -10.26
N ASP A 85 -18.68 -8.36 -11.21
CA ASP A 85 -19.04 -9.63 -11.85
C ASP A 85 -17.82 -10.30 -12.48
N GLU A 86 -17.06 -9.55 -13.29
CA GLU A 86 -15.83 -10.03 -13.93
C GLU A 86 -14.77 -10.42 -12.89
N ILE A 87 -14.61 -9.64 -11.81
CA ILE A 87 -13.65 -9.94 -10.74
C ILE A 87 -13.99 -11.27 -10.06
N PHE A 88 -15.27 -11.53 -9.77
CA PHE A 88 -15.67 -12.81 -9.21
C PHE A 88 -15.47 -13.97 -10.18
N GLU A 89 -15.72 -13.79 -11.48
CA GLU A 89 -15.41 -14.80 -12.50
C GLU A 89 -13.91 -15.10 -12.53
N LEU A 90 -13.04 -14.08 -12.45
CA LEU A 90 -11.59 -14.24 -12.42
C LEU A 90 -11.10 -14.95 -11.15
N PHE A 91 -11.78 -14.80 -10.01
CA PHE A 91 -11.49 -15.59 -8.81
C PHE A 91 -11.78 -17.09 -9.02
N GLN A 92 -12.71 -17.46 -9.93
CA GLN A 92 -12.97 -18.87 -10.27
C GLN A 92 -11.95 -19.43 -11.27
N GLN A 93 -11.45 -18.58 -12.17
CA GLN A 93 -10.57 -18.99 -13.25
C GLN A 93 -9.10 -19.14 -12.84
N HIS A 94 -8.70 -18.48 -11.74
CA HIS A 94 -7.33 -18.43 -11.26
C HIS A 94 -7.22 -18.89 -9.82
N GLU A 95 -6.09 -19.49 -9.47
CA GLU A 95 -5.78 -19.92 -8.11
C GLU A 95 -4.98 -18.82 -7.38
N GLU A 96 -5.11 -18.78 -6.04
CA GLU A 96 -4.30 -17.92 -5.17
C GLU A 96 -4.28 -16.45 -5.64
N VAL A 97 -5.46 -15.90 -5.93
CA VAL A 97 -5.61 -14.56 -6.51
C VAL A 97 -5.30 -13.48 -5.48
N THR A 98 -4.42 -12.59 -5.82
CA THR A 98 -4.08 -11.39 -5.04
C THR A 98 -4.40 -10.14 -5.86
N LEU A 99 -4.95 -9.10 -5.24
CA LEU A 99 -5.17 -7.83 -5.90
C LEU A 99 -4.89 -6.64 -4.97
N PHE A 100 -4.52 -5.51 -5.58
CA PHE A 100 -4.56 -4.22 -4.91
C PHE A 100 -5.90 -3.54 -5.18
N ALA A 101 -6.55 -3.04 -4.13
CA ALA A 101 -7.84 -2.38 -4.20
C ALA A 101 -7.87 -1.07 -3.40
N ALA A 102 -8.41 -0.02 -3.98
CA ALA A 102 -8.81 1.14 -3.20
C ALA A 102 -10.01 0.80 -2.31
N PRO A 103 -10.24 1.49 -1.18
CA PRO A 103 -11.38 1.24 -0.30
C PRO A 103 -12.74 1.24 -1.01
N THR A 104 -12.93 2.11 -1.98
CA THR A 104 -14.15 2.15 -2.81
C THR A 104 -14.34 0.88 -3.65
N MET A 105 -13.25 0.26 -4.11
CA MET A 105 -13.31 -1.02 -4.83
C MET A 105 -13.66 -2.16 -3.89
N VAL A 106 -13.08 -2.20 -2.70
CA VAL A 106 -13.46 -3.18 -1.64
C VAL A 106 -14.96 -3.07 -1.35
N LYS A 107 -15.46 -1.85 -1.17
CA LYS A 107 -16.89 -1.61 -0.91
C LYS A 107 -17.78 -2.11 -2.06
N ARG A 108 -17.37 -1.93 -3.32
CA ARG A 108 -18.10 -2.47 -4.48
C ARG A 108 -18.15 -4.01 -4.48
N LEU A 109 -17.04 -4.69 -4.11
CA LEU A 109 -17.05 -6.14 -3.95
C LEU A 109 -17.98 -6.59 -2.83
N VAL A 110 -17.92 -5.91 -1.67
CA VAL A 110 -18.80 -6.22 -0.52
C VAL A 110 -20.27 -6.01 -0.85
N SER A 111 -20.61 -4.97 -1.59
CA SER A 111 -22.00 -4.63 -1.94
C SER A 111 -22.56 -5.42 -3.13
N HIS A 112 -21.74 -6.24 -3.79
CA HIS A 112 -22.18 -7.04 -4.93
C HIS A 112 -23.26 -8.05 -4.49
N PRO A 113 -24.44 -8.13 -5.18
CA PRO A 113 -25.61 -8.86 -4.71
C PRO A 113 -25.49 -10.38 -4.81
N GLY A 114 -24.49 -10.90 -5.52
CA GLY A 114 -24.31 -12.34 -5.69
C GLY A 114 -23.59 -13.00 -4.51
N ASP A 115 -23.83 -14.30 -4.31
CA ASP A 115 -23.01 -15.16 -3.45
C ASP A 115 -21.67 -15.51 -4.12
N GLY A 116 -21.09 -14.52 -4.86
CA GLY A 116 -19.90 -14.74 -5.65
C GLY A 116 -18.83 -15.49 -4.85
N ASP A 117 -18.49 -16.69 -5.31
CA ASP A 117 -17.48 -17.50 -4.67
C ASP A 117 -16.11 -16.83 -4.82
N ALA A 118 -15.56 -16.39 -3.73
CA ALA A 118 -14.22 -15.81 -3.63
C ALA A 118 -13.22 -16.82 -3.04
N GLY A 119 -13.49 -18.11 -3.14
CA GLY A 119 -12.65 -19.17 -2.55
C GLY A 119 -11.20 -19.09 -2.96
N ASN A 120 -10.92 -18.75 -4.21
CA ASN A 120 -9.56 -18.60 -4.73
C ASN A 120 -8.94 -17.21 -4.46
N LEU A 121 -9.69 -16.29 -3.88
CA LEU A 121 -9.13 -15.02 -3.39
C LEU A 121 -8.21 -15.30 -2.20
N ARG A 122 -6.94 -14.95 -2.36
CA ARG A 122 -5.92 -15.10 -1.33
C ARG A 122 -5.76 -13.83 -0.51
N THR A 123 -5.49 -12.71 -1.18
CA THR A 123 -5.16 -11.46 -0.49
C THR A 123 -5.73 -10.26 -1.22
N VAL A 124 -6.39 -9.40 -0.48
CA VAL A 124 -6.73 -8.04 -0.89
C VAL A 124 -5.80 -7.11 -0.12
N THR A 125 -4.82 -6.55 -0.83
CA THR A 125 -4.05 -5.44 -0.27
C THR A 125 -4.79 -4.16 -0.57
N TYR A 126 -5.16 -3.40 0.45
CA TYR A 126 -5.92 -2.18 0.25
C TYR A 126 -5.20 -0.95 0.81
N GLY A 127 -5.43 0.20 0.18
CA GLY A 127 -4.81 1.47 0.54
C GLY A 127 -5.12 2.56 -0.48
N GLY A 128 -4.38 3.68 -0.38
CA GLY A 128 -4.55 4.81 -1.29
C GLY A 128 -5.78 5.68 -1.00
N GLY A 129 -6.43 5.48 0.15
CA GLY A 129 -7.56 6.27 0.65
C GLY A 129 -8.05 5.74 1.99
N PRO A 130 -8.92 6.50 2.69
CA PRO A 130 -9.42 6.11 4.01
C PRO A 130 -10.35 4.90 3.91
N MET A 131 -10.11 3.90 4.74
CA MET A 131 -11.00 2.75 4.95
C MET A 131 -11.74 2.95 6.27
N TYR A 132 -13.05 3.07 6.19
CA TYR A 132 -13.85 3.16 7.42
C TYR A 132 -13.99 1.79 8.07
N VAL A 133 -13.86 1.74 9.41
CA VAL A 133 -13.92 0.48 10.19
C VAL A 133 -15.20 -0.29 9.93
N ALA A 134 -16.34 0.41 9.78
CA ALA A 134 -17.61 -0.24 9.47
C ALA A 134 -17.62 -0.97 8.10
N ASP A 135 -17.01 -0.36 7.07
CA ASP A 135 -16.90 -0.98 5.74
C ASP A 135 -15.88 -2.14 5.77
N LEU A 136 -14.79 -1.99 6.53
CA LEU A 136 -13.80 -3.04 6.74
C LEU A 136 -14.40 -4.27 7.43
N LYS A 137 -15.20 -4.07 8.49
CA LYS A 137 -15.88 -5.17 9.19
C LYS A 137 -16.83 -5.95 8.25
N GLN A 138 -17.57 -5.26 7.40
CA GLN A 138 -18.41 -5.92 6.38
C GLN A 138 -17.55 -6.73 5.38
N ALA A 139 -16.37 -6.21 5.01
CA ALA A 139 -15.46 -6.93 4.14
C ALA A 139 -14.89 -8.18 4.81
N LEU A 140 -14.51 -8.09 6.08
CA LEU A 140 -14.05 -9.23 6.88
C LEU A 140 -15.15 -10.29 7.09
N GLU A 141 -16.38 -9.86 7.34
CA GLU A 141 -17.53 -10.76 7.45
C GLU A 141 -17.77 -11.54 6.14
N ARG A 142 -17.69 -10.87 4.98
CA ARG A 142 -17.95 -11.48 3.68
C ARG A 142 -16.80 -12.36 3.18
N PHE A 143 -15.56 -11.91 3.32
CA PHE A 143 -14.40 -12.55 2.70
C PHE A 143 -13.45 -13.22 3.68
N GLY A 144 -13.64 -13.02 4.98
CA GLY A 144 -12.77 -13.56 6.02
C GLY A 144 -11.42 -12.85 6.09
N SER A 145 -10.44 -13.53 6.66
CA SER A 145 -9.08 -13.05 6.90
C SER A 145 -8.24 -12.98 5.62
N LYS A 146 -8.60 -12.08 4.70
CA LYS A 146 -7.91 -11.92 3.40
C LYS A 146 -7.35 -10.52 3.17
N PHE A 147 -7.47 -9.62 4.15
CA PHE A 147 -7.14 -8.21 4.01
C PHE A 147 -5.79 -7.87 4.63
N VAL A 148 -5.03 -7.04 3.93
CA VAL A 148 -3.81 -6.38 4.42
C VAL A 148 -3.92 -4.93 4.03
N GLN A 149 -3.84 -4.01 4.99
CA GLN A 149 -3.79 -2.58 4.68
C GLN A 149 -2.36 -2.11 4.51
N ILE A 150 -2.15 -1.20 3.56
CA ILE A 150 -0.90 -0.46 3.46
C ILE A 150 -1.18 1.04 3.38
N TYR A 151 -0.28 1.81 3.94
CA TYR A 151 -0.12 3.22 3.66
C TYR A 151 1.23 3.43 2.99
N GLY A 152 1.22 4.21 1.92
CA GLY A 152 2.39 4.55 1.13
C GLY A 152 2.05 5.65 0.13
N GLN A 153 3.07 6.19 -0.50
CA GLN A 153 2.98 7.25 -1.51
C GLN A 153 3.76 6.83 -2.76
N GLY A 154 3.68 7.60 -3.84
CA GLY A 154 4.53 7.38 -5.00
C GLY A 154 6.02 7.60 -4.72
N GLU A 155 6.30 8.44 -3.74
CA GLU A 155 7.62 8.82 -3.22
C GLU A 155 8.25 7.75 -2.30
N SER A 156 7.41 6.92 -1.66
CA SER A 156 7.77 5.70 -0.92
C SER A 156 6.78 4.62 -1.34
N PRO A 157 7.05 3.92 -2.47
CA PRO A 157 6.04 3.14 -3.18
C PRO A 157 5.52 2.00 -2.32
N MET A 158 4.27 2.11 -1.89
CA MET A 158 3.53 1.13 -1.09
C MET A 158 4.13 0.85 0.32
N CYS A 159 5.21 1.51 0.71
CA CYS A 159 6.02 1.13 1.86
C CYS A 159 6.19 2.30 2.85
N ILE A 160 5.18 2.53 3.68
CA ILE A 160 5.31 3.35 4.90
C ILE A 160 4.84 2.51 6.08
N THR A 161 3.56 2.12 6.10
CA THR A 161 3.05 1.23 7.15
C THR A 161 2.28 0.04 6.57
N VAL A 162 2.05 -0.95 7.40
CA VAL A 162 1.23 -2.14 7.14
C VAL A 162 0.36 -2.43 8.36
N LEU A 163 -0.93 -2.69 8.14
CA LEU A 163 -1.78 -3.40 9.08
C LEU A 163 -1.90 -4.84 8.56
N PRO A 164 -1.25 -5.81 9.20
CA PRO A 164 -1.18 -7.17 8.70
C PRO A 164 -2.52 -7.90 8.85
N ARG A 165 -2.64 -9.03 8.18
CA ARG A 165 -3.84 -9.87 8.15
C ARG A 165 -4.30 -10.29 9.55
N GLU A 166 -3.35 -10.62 10.40
CA GLU A 166 -3.56 -11.10 11.76
C GLU A 166 -4.29 -10.06 12.60
N ASP A 167 -3.89 -8.81 12.50
CA ASP A 167 -4.49 -7.69 13.27
C ASP A 167 -5.92 -7.39 12.85
N HIS A 168 -6.29 -7.72 11.61
CA HIS A 168 -7.68 -7.57 11.15
C HIS A 168 -8.66 -8.50 11.85
N VAL A 169 -8.19 -9.63 12.35
CA VAL A 169 -9.02 -10.70 12.92
C VAL A 169 -8.74 -11.01 14.39
N ASP A 170 -7.80 -10.31 15.01
CA ASP A 170 -7.48 -10.46 16.44
C ASP A 170 -8.52 -9.73 17.32
N THR A 171 -9.76 -10.24 17.28
CA THR A 171 -10.90 -9.66 18.02
C THR A 171 -10.76 -9.70 19.53
N ASP A 172 -9.86 -10.53 20.05
CA ASP A 172 -9.61 -10.65 21.49
C ASP A 172 -8.66 -9.56 22.00
N HIS A 173 -7.98 -8.85 21.11
CA HIS A 173 -7.08 -7.77 21.49
C HIS A 173 -7.86 -6.56 22.02
N PRO A 174 -7.53 -6.00 23.21
CA PRO A 174 -8.30 -4.92 23.83
C PRO A 174 -8.37 -3.65 22.99
N ARG A 175 -7.40 -3.43 22.10
CA ARG A 175 -7.32 -2.29 21.19
C ARG A 175 -7.63 -2.64 19.73
N HIS A 176 -8.35 -3.73 19.48
CA HIS A 176 -8.67 -4.21 18.14
C HIS A 176 -9.34 -3.13 17.25
N GLU A 177 -10.35 -2.42 17.79
CA GLU A 177 -11.04 -1.34 17.07
C GLU A 177 -10.09 -0.18 16.69
N GLU A 178 -9.18 0.18 17.58
CA GLU A 178 -8.19 1.23 17.34
C GLU A 178 -7.19 0.79 16.26
N ARG A 179 -6.76 -0.48 16.28
CA ARG A 179 -5.91 -1.06 15.24
C ARG A 179 -6.59 -1.06 13.88
N LEU A 180 -7.86 -1.46 13.80
CA LEU A 180 -8.65 -1.40 12.55
C LEU A 180 -8.83 0.04 12.03
N ALA A 181 -8.81 1.04 12.91
CA ALA A 181 -8.91 2.45 12.53
C ALA A 181 -7.55 3.06 12.14
N SER A 182 -6.45 2.39 12.43
CA SER A 182 -5.10 2.81 12.08
C SER A 182 -4.73 2.41 10.64
N VAL A 183 -3.57 2.86 10.18
CA VAL A 183 -2.93 2.36 8.96
C VAL A 183 -1.80 1.36 9.27
N GLY A 184 -1.79 0.82 10.51
CA GLY A 184 -0.79 -0.14 10.98
C GLY A 184 0.50 0.51 11.45
N TYR A 185 1.57 -0.26 11.46
CA TYR A 185 2.90 0.13 11.94
C TYR A 185 3.93 0.14 10.80
N ALA A 186 5.10 0.75 11.05
CA ALA A 186 6.16 0.89 10.05
C ALA A 186 6.56 -0.46 9.43
N GLN A 187 6.63 -0.51 8.10
CA GLN A 187 7.15 -1.68 7.39
C GLN A 187 8.64 -1.88 7.64
N SER A 188 9.12 -3.12 7.50
CA SER A 188 10.46 -3.57 7.91
C SER A 188 11.64 -2.80 7.30
N VAL A 189 11.44 -2.11 6.18
CA VAL A 189 12.52 -1.41 5.45
C VAL A 189 12.53 0.10 5.66
N VAL A 190 11.65 0.65 6.49
CA VAL A 190 11.53 2.08 6.75
C VAL A 190 11.52 2.41 8.22
N ASP A 191 12.07 3.58 8.53
CA ASP A 191 11.83 4.29 9.78
C ASP A 191 10.70 5.29 9.57
N VAL A 192 9.78 5.37 10.52
CA VAL A 192 8.68 6.33 10.54
C VAL A 192 8.75 7.14 11.83
N LYS A 193 8.55 8.44 11.73
CA LYS A 193 8.38 9.33 12.89
C LYS A 193 7.33 10.40 12.61
N VAL A 194 6.76 10.96 13.66
CA VAL A 194 5.85 12.11 13.61
C VAL A 194 6.55 13.31 14.22
N VAL A 195 6.49 14.47 13.55
CA VAL A 195 7.24 15.66 13.93
C VAL A 195 6.38 16.91 13.98
N ASP A 196 6.87 17.92 14.71
CA ASP A 196 6.34 19.28 14.69
C ASP A 196 6.84 20.09 13.46
N GLY A 197 6.46 21.36 13.36
CA GLY A 197 6.88 22.25 12.27
C GLY A 197 8.36 22.58 12.22
N ASP A 198 9.12 22.25 13.25
CA ASP A 198 10.58 22.43 13.35
C ASP A 198 11.34 21.10 13.19
N ASP A 199 10.67 20.04 12.70
CA ASP A 199 11.20 18.68 12.49
C ASP A 199 11.61 17.93 13.79
N ASN A 200 11.17 18.41 14.98
CA ASN A 200 11.39 17.71 16.24
C ASN A 200 10.39 16.57 16.40
N ALA A 201 10.87 15.40 16.83
CA ALA A 201 9.98 14.26 17.09
C ALA A 201 8.97 14.59 18.20
N LEU A 202 7.71 14.30 17.90
CA LEU A 202 6.61 14.49 18.86
C LEU A 202 6.47 13.27 19.78
N PRO A 203 5.95 13.48 21.00
CA PRO A 203 5.53 12.40 21.89
C PRO A 203 4.44 11.52 21.27
N VAL A 204 4.32 10.29 21.78
CA VAL A 204 3.23 9.37 21.45
C VAL A 204 1.87 10.02 21.63
N GLY A 205 0.99 9.85 20.66
CA GLY A 205 -0.37 10.37 20.63
C GLY A 205 -0.50 11.82 20.14
N GLU A 206 0.59 12.55 19.97
CA GLU A 206 0.55 13.90 19.40
C GLU A 206 0.52 13.85 17.85
N VAL A 207 -0.28 14.74 17.26
CA VAL A 207 -0.46 14.82 15.82
C VAL A 207 0.57 15.77 15.21
N GLY A 208 1.26 15.29 14.16
CA GLY A 208 2.23 16.07 13.41
C GLY A 208 2.46 15.52 12.02
N GLU A 209 3.44 16.07 11.28
CA GLU A 209 3.79 15.57 9.95
C GLU A 209 4.48 14.21 10.05
N ILE A 210 4.08 13.29 9.17
CA ILE A 210 4.68 11.96 9.06
C ILE A 210 5.92 12.05 8.19
N LEU A 211 7.05 11.61 8.74
CA LEU A 211 8.33 11.52 8.05
C LEU A 211 8.76 10.07 7.88
N VAL A 212 9.31 9.76 6.70
CA VAL A 212 9.72 8.41 6.33
C VAL A 212 11.18 8.40 5.88
N ARG A 213 11.95 7.41 6.31
CA ARG A 213 13.32 7.19 5.86
C ARG A 213 13.54 5.71 5.55
N GLY A 214 14.16 5.41 4.41
CA GLY A 214 14.51 4.04 4.02
C GLY A 214 15.00 3.96 2.59
N ALA A 215 15.57 2.81 2.22
CA ALA A 215 16.11 2.60 0.88
C ALA A 215 15.00 2.53 -0.20
N VAL A 216 13.74 2.39 0.19
CA VAL A 216 12.57 2.42 -0.69
C VAL A 216 12.21 3.84 -1.14
N VAL A 217 12.62 4.88 -0.38
CA VAL A 217 12.29 6.28 -0.67
C VAL A 217 12.93 6.74 -1.98
N MET A 218 12.14 7.46 -2.77
CA MET A 218 12.54 7.98 -4.09
C MET A 218 13.87 8.74 -4.05
N ARG A 219 14.54 8.81 -5.19
CA ARG A 219 15.76 9.64 -5.36
C ARG A 219 15.45 11.14 -5.38
N GLY A 220 14.23 11.55 -5.66
CA GLY A 220 13.76 12.94 -5.83
C GLY A 220 12.77 13.05 -6.98
N TYR A 221 12.35 14.27 -7.32
CA TYR A 221 11.45 14.53 -8.43
C TYR A 221 12.21 14.88 -9.72
N TRP A 222 11.79 14.31 -10.83
CA TRP A 222 12.36 14.54 -12.16
C TRP A 222 12.27 16.02 -12.55
N ASN A 223 13.43 16.62 -12.87
CA ASN A 223 13.56 18.04 -13.23
C ASN A 223 12.97 19.05 -12.22
N ARG A 224 12.90 18.67 -10.94
CA ARG A 224 12.37 19.53 -9.87
C ARG A 224 13.30 19.51 -8.65
N PRO A 225 14.50 20.08 -8.76
CA PRO A 225 15.52 20.02 -7.68
C PRO A 225 15.03 20.70 -6.40
N ASP A 226 14.34 21.85 -6.50
CA ASP A 226 13.84 22.57 -5.32
C ASP A 226 12.78 21.76 -4.57
N ALA A 227 11.81 21.19 -5.28
CA ALA A 227 10.79 20.32 -4.68
C ALA A 227 11.41 19.05 -4.07
N SER A 228 12.46 18.51 -4.70
CA SER A 228 13.20 17.36 -4.16
C SER A 228 13.93 17.71 -2.86
N ALA A 229 14.61 18.85 -2.83
CA ALA A 229 15.31 19.33 -1.64
C ALA A 229 14.35 19.59 -0.47
N GLU A 230 13.18 20.16 -0.76
CA GLU A 230 12.13 20.39 0.24
C GLU A 230 11.57 19.09 0.78
N SER A 231 11.17 18.16 -0.10
CA SER A 231 10.52 16.91 0.31
C SER A 231 11.48 15.91 0.96
N LEU A 232 12.79 16.02 0.71
CA LEU A 232 13.82 15.11 1.24
C LEU A 232 14.77 15.79 2.24
N ARG A 233 14.35 16.92 2.81
CA ARG A 233 15.18 17.67 3.76
C ARG A 233 15.51 16.83 4.99
N GLY A 234 16.69 17.05 5.56
CA GLY A 234 17.14 16.33 6.75
C GLY A 234 17.37 14.83 6.54
N GLY A 235 17.31 14.32 5.28
CA GLY A 235 17.43 12.88 4.98
C GLY A 235 16.16 12.08 5.24
N TRP A 236 15.03 12.75 5.38
CA TRP A 236 13.69 12.16 5.54
C TRP A 236 12.77 12.62 4.42
N LEU A 237 11.91 11.71 3.96
CA LEU A 237 10.78 12.08 3.12
C LEU A 237 9.71 12.74 4.00
N HIS A 238 9.40 14.00 3.71
CA HIS A 238 8.28 14.74 4.25
C HIS A 238 7.05 14.39 3.43
N THR A 239 6.13 13.62 4.04
CA THR A 239 4.98 13.07 3.31
C THR A 239 3.92 14.13 3.01
N GLY A 240 3.87 15.20 3.80
CA GLY A 240 2.79 16.17 3.80
C GLY A 240 1.50 15.66 4.44
N ASP A 241 1.48 14.41 4.89
CA ASP A 241 0.36 13.82 5.61
C ASP A 241 0.55 14.02 7.11
N MET A 242 -0.57 14.18 7.83
CA MET A 242 -0.60 14.35 9.28
C MET A 242 -1.08 13.08 9.95
N GLY A 243 -0.48 12.74 11.08
CA GLY A 243 -0.89 11.58 11.86
C GLY A 243 -0.28 11.54 13.23
N SER A 244 -0.58 10.50 13.99
CA SER A 244 -0.01 10.24 15.33
C SER A 244 0.36 8.77 15.48
N LEU A 245 1.43 8.51 16.22
CA LEU A 245 1.83 7.14 16.62
C LEU A 245 1.31 6.84 18.02
N ASP A 246 0.82 5.62 18.21
CA ASP A 246 0.48 5.13 19.55
C ASP A 246 1.68 4.45 20.23
N GLU A 247 1.46 3.93 21.46
CA GLU A 247 2.48 3.27 22.28
C GLU A 247 3.05 1.99 21.64
N ASP A 248 2.28 1.33 20.78
CA ASP A 248 2.67 0.11 20.07
C ASP A 248 3.24 0.41 18.66
N GLY A 249 3.32 1.70 18.29
CA GLY A 249 3.84 2.15 16.99
C GLY A 249 2.82 2.13 15.85
N TYR A 250 1.51 1.98 16.16
CA TYR A 250 0.46 2.09 15.14
C TYR A 250 0.22 3.55 14.77
N LEU A 251 0.17 3.80 13.46
CA LEU A 251 -0.04 5.13 12.89
C LEU A 251 -1.52 5.34 12.59
N THR A 252 -2.07 6.45 13.06
CA THR A 252 -3.40 6.95 12.68
C THR A 252 -3.24 8.24 11.88
N LEU A 253 -3.93 8.33 10.72
CA LEU A 253 -3.93 9.49 9.82
C LEU A 253 -5.04 10.49 10.16
#